data_70304014b5380554648017c42afea9f9
#
_entry.id   70304014b5380554648017c42afea9f9
#
_cell.length_a   1.000
_cell.length_b   1.000
_cell.length_c   1.000
_cell.angle_alpha   90.00
_cell.angle_beta   90.00
_cell.angle_gamma   90.00
#
_symmetry.space_group_name_H-M   'P 1'
#
loop_
_entity.id
_entity.type
_entity.pdbx_description
1 polymer ?
#
loop_
_entity_poly.entity_id
_entity_poly.type
_entity_poly.pdbx_seq_one_letter_code
_entity_poly.pdbx_strand_id
1 'polypeptide(L)'
;MRTNFKVSFYLRSNYENKEGKSPVMLRVFLNGEMANFGSTKIFVDKSLWNNTTSRLKGRTAEALSANAALDSISTMLNNIYHKFEDDESLSLDKIRSFFVGKDREYTTFLPIFDKFNEDVRQRVGHTISKDSLQKYSVLRRHFAEFLIYKYGKKD
;
A
#
# COMPACT_ATOMS: atom_id res chain seq x y z
N MET A 1 -24.66 4.77 -10.86
CA MET A 1 -24.87 3.41 -10.30
C MET A 1 -24.18 3.36 -8.95
N ARG A 2 -24.82 2.96 -7.86
CA ARG A 2 -24.14 2.91 -6.55
C ARG A 2 -23.18 1.74 -6.53
N THR A 3 -21.89 2.01 -6.51
CA THR A 3 -20.83 1.00 -6.43
C THR A 3 -20.90 0.31 -5.08
N ASN A 4 -21.00 -1.02 -5.07
CA ASN A 4 -21.08 -1.78 -3.83
C ASN A 4 -19.69 -2.34 -3.51
N PHE A 5 -19.01 -1.76 -2.49
CA PHE A 5 -17.73 -2.18 -2.00
C PHE A 5 -17.85 -2.78 -0.59
N LYS A 6 -17.23 -3.95 -0.36
CA LYS A 6 -17.25 -4.61 0.95
C LYS A 6 -15.94 -5.34 1.23
N VAL A 7 -15.38 -5.11 2.40
CA VAL A 7 -14.26 -5.88 2.95
C VAL A 7 -14.80 -6.94 3.89
N SER A 8 -14.30 -8.17 3.80
CA SER A 8 -14.72 -9.29 4.64
C SER A 8 -13.54 -10.14 5.06
N PHE A 9 -13.58 -10.63 6.30
CA PHE A 9 -12.59 -11.54 6.82
C PHE A 9 -13.21 -12.91 7.11
N TYR A 10 -12.41 -13.96 6.97
CA TYR A 10 -12.81 -15.31 7.35
C TYR A 10 -11.63 -16.10 7.89
N LEU A 11 -11.91 -17.08 8.73
CA LEU A 11 -10.87 -17.92 9.29
C LEU A 11 -10.59 -19.11 8.37
N ARG A 12 -9.32 -19.36 8.06
CA ARG A 12 -8.90 -20.57 7.36
C ARG A 12 -8.79 -21.75 8.35
N SER A 13 -9.93 -22.39 8.61
CA SER A 13 -10.06 -23.40 9.66
C SER A 13 -9.35 -24.73 9.38
N ASN A 14 -8.94 -24.98 8.12
CA ASN A 14 -8.23 -26.19 7.71
C ASN A 14 -6.69 -26.07 7.83
N TYR A 15 -6.18 -25.04 8.42
CA TYR A 15 -4.76 -24.82 8.64
C TYR A 15 -4.53 -24.22 10.03
N GLU A 16 -3.54 -24.74 10.73
CA GLU A 16 -3.04 -24.20 12.00
C GLU A 16 -1.51 -24.08 11.92
N ASN A 17 -1.00 -23.04 12.57
CA ASN A 17 0.43 -22.87 12.74
C ASN A 17 0.93 -23.78 13.90
N LYS A 18 2.23 -23.72 14.21
CA LYS A 18 2.85 -24.50 15.30
C LYS A 18 2.28 -24.21 16.70
N GLU A 19 1.59 -23.08 16.85
CA GLU A 19 0.95 -22.63 18.10
C GLU A 19 -0.55 -23.00 18.15
N GLY A 20 -1.06 -23.76 17.18
CA GLY A 20 -2.48 -24.14 17.10
C GLY A 20 -3.40 -23.01 16.63
N LYS A 21 -2.85 -21.91 16.10
CA LYS A 21 -3.63 -20.76 15.62
C LYS A 21 -3.86 -20.82 14.12
N SER A 22 -5.03 -20.34 13.68
CA SER A 22 -5.44 -20.29 12.27
C SER A 22 -5.30 -18.88 11.69
N PRO A 23 -4.89 -18.74 10.42
CA PRO A 23 -4.77 -17.44 9.80
C PRO A 23 -6.13 -16.86 9.41
N VAL A 24 -6.28 -15.57 9.64
CA VAL A 24 -7.41 -14.78 9.13
C VAL A 24 -7.14 -14.41 7.69
N MET A 25 -8.09 -14.70 6.81
CA MET A 25 -8.03 -14.42 5.37
C MET A 25 -8.88 -13.22 5.01
N LEU A 26 -8.49 -12.50 3.97
CA LEU A 26 -9.12 -11.30 3.47
C LEU A 26 -9.82 -11.54 2.14
N ARG A 27 -11.08 -11.13 2.04
CA ARG A 27 -11.88 -11.07 0.80
C ARG A 27 -12.37 -9.65 0.57
N VAL A 28 -12.37 -9.25 -0.68
CA VAL A 28 -12.91 -7.96 -1.11
C VAL A 28 -13.96 -8.18 -2.17
N PHE A 29 -15.07 -7.47 -2.04
CA PHE A 29 -16.19 -7.49 -2.97
C PHE A 29 -16.32 -6.11 -3.63
N LEU A 30 -16.54 -6.10 -4.93
CA LEU A 30 -16.77 -4.90 -5.73
C LEU A 30 -17.86 -5.21 -6.78
N ASN A 31 -18.98 -4.52 -6.75
CA ASN A 31 -20.07 -4.67 -7.73
C ASN A 31 -20.56 -6.11 -7.95
N GLY A 32 -20.55 -6.93 -6.90
CA GLY A 32 -20.96 -8.34 -6.97
C GLY A 32 -19.85 -9.32 -7.30
N GLU A 33 -18.69 -8.85 -7.77
CA GLU A 33 -17.49 -9.66 -7.94
C GLU A 33 -16.76 -9.83 -6.61
N MET A 34 -16.05 -10.95 -6.44
CA MET A 34 -15.29 -11.25 -5.23
C MET A 34 -13.88 -11.70 -5.58
N ALA A 35 -12.90 -11.15 -4.88
CA ALA A 35 -11.52 -11.61 -4.94
C ALA A 35 -10.96 -11.94 -3.54
N ASN A 36 -10.16 -13.00 -3.48
CA ASN A 36 -9.42 -13.38 -2.27
C ASN A 36 -8.07 -12.67 -2.27
N PHE A 37 -7.87 -11.77 -1.31
CA PHE A 37 -6.62 -10.99 -1.18
C PHE A 37 -5.54 -11.71 -0.37
N GLY A 38 -5.83 -12.93 0.11
CA GLY A 38 -4.86 -13.77 0.79
C GLY A 38 -4.92 -13.66 2.32
N SER A 39 -3.84 -14.04 2.98
CA SER A 39 -3.73 -13.99 4.45
C SER A 39 -3.41 -12.58 4.92
N THR A 40 -4.10 -12.16 5.99
CA THR A 40 -3.78 -10.92 6.71
C THR A 40 -2.50 -11.01 7.54
N LYS A 41 -1.92 -12.22 7.67
CA LYS A 41 -0.83 -12.58 8.58
C LYS A 41 -1.21 -12.48 10.08
N ILE A 42 -2.48 -12.28 10.39
CA ILE A 42 -3.01 -12.34 11.74
C ILE A 42 -3.45 -13.77 11.99
N PHE A 43 -2.92 -14.39 13.05
CA PHE A 43 -3.23 -15.75 13.47
C PHE A 43 -4.00 -15.71 14.78
N VAL A 44 -5.11 -16.46 14.85
CA VAL A 44 -6.02 -16.41 15.98
C VAL A 44 -6.48 -17.80 16.38
N ASP A 45 -6.89 -17.95 17.64
CA ASP A 45 -7.52 -19.17 18.12
C ASP A 45 -8.92 -19.32 17.50
N LYS A 46 -9.22 -20.49 16.94
CA LYS A 46 -10.51 -20.80 16.33
C LYS A 46 -11.69 -20.63 17.30
N SER A 47 -11.50 -20.96 18.57
CA SER A 47 -12.54 -20.89 19.59
C SER A 47 -13.02 -19.45 19.83
N LEU A 48 -12.12 -18.49 19.66
CA LEU A 48 -12.41 -17.07 19.84
C LEU A 48 -12.99 -16.40 18.60
N TRP A 49 -12.93 -17.05 17.43
CA TRP A 49 -13.42 -16.45 16.20
C TRP A 49 -14.94 -16.44 16.11
N ASN A 50 -15.52 -15.30 15.78
CA ASN A 50 -16.96 -15.13 15.49
C ASN A 50 -17.16 -14.96 13.96
N ASN A 51 -17.75 -15.97 13.32
CA ASN A 51 -18.03 -15.96 11.89
C ASN A 51 -19.03 -14.87 11.47
N THR A 52 -19.99 -14.53 12.34
CA THR A 52 -21.02 -13.53 12.02
C THR A 52 -20.42 -12.11 11.97
N THR A 53 -19.61 -11.77 12.97
CA THR A 53 -18.99 -10.45 13.05
C THR A 53 -17.65 -10.37 12.32
N SER A 54 -17.05 -11.52 11.94
CA SER A 54 -15.69 -11.63 11.40
C SER A 54 -14.64 -10.95 12.30
N ARG A 55 -14.77 -11.19 13.63
CA ARG A 55 -13.90 -10.63 14.68
C ARG A 55 -13.72 -11.65 15.79
N LEU A 56 -12.69 -11.42 16.63
CA LEU A 56 -12.49 -12.21 17.83
C LEU A 56 -13.49 -11.78 18.92
N LYS A 57 -14.00 -12.78 19.64
CA LYS A 57 -14.81 -12.62 20.86
C LYS A 57 -13.93 -12.23 22.04
N GLY A 58 -14.54 -11.57 23.02
CA GLY A 58 -13.88 -11.22 24.27
C GLY A 58 -13.18 -9.87 24.25
N ARG A 59 -12.54 -9.53 25.38
CA ARG A 59 -11.84 -8.25 25.62
C ARG A 59 -10.40 -8.46 26.10
N THR A 60 -9.80 -9.61 25.77
CA THR A 60 -8.39 -9.84 26.05
C THR A 60 -7.53 -8.89 25.21
N ALA A 61 -6.33 -8.56 25.67
CA ALA A 61 -5.39 -7.72 24.93
C ALA A 61 -5.11 -8.27 23.53
N GLU A 62 -5.01 -9.60 23.39
CA GLU A 62 -4.84 -10.28 22.10
C GLU A 62 -6.05 -10.06 21.17
N ALA A 63 -7.28 -10.25 21.67
CA ALA A 63 -8.49 -10.05 20.88
C ALA A 63 -8.65 -8.58 20.44
N LEU A 64 -8.38 -7.63 21.33
CA LEU A 64 -8.44 -6.20 21.00
C LEU A 64 -7.40 -5.81 19.96
N SER A 65 -6.15 -6.27 20.13
CA SER A 65 -5.06 -6.00 19.18
C SER A 65 -5.33 -6.59 17.79
N ALA A 66 -5.78 -7.84 17.72
CA ALA A 66 -6.12 -8.50 16.47
C ALA A 66 -7.31 -7.80 15.77
N ASN A 67 -8.36 -7.44 16.52
CA ASN A 67 -9.50 -6.72 15.96
C ASN A 67 -9.11 -5.33 15.45
N ALA A 68 -8.27 -4.59 16.20
CA ALA A 68 -7.75 -3.29 15.75
C ALA A 68 -6.91 -3.40 14.46
N ALA A 69 -6.11 -4.46 14.32
CA ALA A 69 -5.35 -4.71 13.11
C ALA A 69 -6.27 -5.03 11.91
N LEU A 70 -7.34 -5.80 12.11
CA LEU A 70 -8.34 -6.06 11.08
C LEU A 70 -9.11 -4.77 10.68
N ASP A 71 -9.41 -3.91 11.64
CA ASP A 71 -10.05 -2.61 11.38
C ASP A 71 -9.13 -1.68 10.59
N SER A 72 -7.83 -1.69 10.89
CA SER A 72 -6.81 -0.93 10.13
C SER A 72 -6.74 -1.39 8.67
N ILE A 73 -6.79 -2.71 8.41
CA ILE A 73 -6.84 -3.26 7.05
C ILE A 73 -8.12 -2.82 6.34
N SER A 74 -9.27 -2.88 7.01
CA SER A 74 -10.54 -2.42 6.45
C SER A 74 -10.50 -0.94 6.08
N THR A 75 -9.97 -0.09 6.97
CA THR A 75 -9.84 1.35 6.75
C THR A 75 -8.92 1.64 5.57
N MET A 76 -7.77 0.95 5.46
CA MET A 76 -6.85 1.10 4.32
C MET A 76 -7.54 0.76 3.00
N LEU A 77 -8.27 -0.36 2.92
CA LEU A 77 -8.97 -0.76 1.71
C LEU A 77 -10.13 0.19 1.34
N ASN A 78 -10.87 0.69 2.33
CA ASN A 78 -11.89 1.72 2.09
C ASN A 78 -11.27 3.02 1.56
N ASN A 79 -10.13 3.47 2.10
CA ASN A 79 -9.41 4.64 1.61
C ASN A 79 -8.92 4.46 0.16
N ILE A 80 -8.42 3.26 -0.18
CA ILE A 80 -8.04 2.93 -1.57
C ILE A 80 -9.28 2.98 -2.46
N TYR A 81 -10.40 2.37 -2.05
CA TYR A 81 -11.64 2.40 -2.81
C TYR A 81 -12.12 3.84 -3.05
N HIS A 82 -12.24 4.67 -2.01
CA HIS A 82 -12.68 6.07 -2.14
C HIS A 82 -11.76 6.93 -3.01
N LYS A 83 -10.45 6.62 -3.05
CA LYS A 83 -9.52 7.30 -3.95
C LYS A 83 -9.85 7.08 -5.43
N PHE A 84 -10.48 5.96 -5.76
CA PHE A 84 -10.74 5.51 -7.13
C PHE A 84 -12.22 5.26 -7.43
N GLU A 85 -13.15 5.64 -6.54
CA GLU A 85 -14.58 5.34 -6.71
C GLU A 85 -15.21 5.96 -7.95
N ASP A 86 -14.65 7.08 -8.44
CA ASP A 86 -15.08 7.77 -9.66
C ASP A 86 -14.28 7.36 -10.91
N ASP A 87 -13.33 6.43 -10.77
CA ASP A 87 -12.46 5.98 -11.87
C ASP A 87 -13.12 4.81 -12.61
N GLU A 88 -13.41 4.99 -13.90
CA GLU A 88 -14.00 3.95 -14.76
C GLU A 88 -13.16 2.67 -14.84
N SER A 89 -11.85 2.78 -14.58
CA SER A 89 -10.92 1.64 -14.55
C SER A 89 -10.87 0.92 -13.20
N LEU A 90 -11.75 1.26 -12.24
CA LEU A 90 -11.79 0.65 -10.93
C LEU A 90 -12.08 -0.86 -11.02
N SER A 91 -11.18 -1.67 -10.51
CA SER A 91 -11.27 -3.14 -10.50
C SER A 91 -10.68 -3.72 -9.22
N LEU A 92 -11.04 -4.97 -8.90
CA LEU A 92 -10.47 -5.69 -7.74
C LEU A 92 -8.94 -5.85 -7.87
N ASP A 93 -8.42 -6.02 -9.09
CA ASP A 93 -6.97 -6.12 -9.32
C ASP A 93 -6.27 -4.78 -9.09
N LYS A 94 -6.85 -3.67 -9.50
CA LYS A 94 -6.32 -2.34 -9.21
C LYS A 94 -6.28 -2.08 -7.70
N ILE A 95 -7.38 -2.36 -6.97
CA ILE A 95 -7.41 -2.23 -5.51
C ILE A 95 -6.35 -3.12 -4.86
N ARG A 96 -6.19 -4.36 -5.35
CA ARG A 96 -5.17 -5.30 -4.84
C ARG A 96 -3.76 -4.76 -5.06
N SER A 97 -3.45 -4.25 -6.24
CA SER A 97 -2.15 -3.69 -6.59
C SER A 97 -1.77 -2.55 -5.65
N PHE A 98 -2.69 -1.62 -5.37
CA PHE A 98 -2.50 -0.54 -4.41
C PHE A 98 -2.36 -1.05 -2.97
N PHE A 99 -3.17 -2.03 -2.57
CA PHE A 99 -3.11 -2.62 -1.23
C PHE A 99 -1.77 -3.33 -0.96
N VAL A 100 -1.26 -4.07 -1.95
CA VAL A 100 0.05 -4.76 -1.86
C VAL A 100 1.22 -3.80 -2.09
N GLY A 101 0.95 -2.56 -2.52
CA GLY A 101 1.97 -1.55 -2.81
C GLY A 101 2.71 -1.76 -4.14
N LYS A 102 2.16 -2.57 -5.05
CA LYS A 102 2.74 -2.78 -6.40
C LYS A 102 2.55 -1.58 -7.32
N ASP A 103 1.48 -0.79 -7.11
CA ASP A 103 1.17 0.43 -7.86
C ASP A 103 1.61 1.70 -7.13
N ARG A 104 2.48 1.58 -6.13
CA ARG A 104 3.27 2.74 -5.73
C ARG A 104 4.18 3.05 -6.92
N GLU A 105 3.81 4.04 -7.71
CA GLU A 105 4.81 4.77 -8.46
C GLU A 105 5.82 5.27 -7.43
N TYR A 106 6.88 4.49 -7.26
CA TYR A 106 8.03 5.00 -6.57
C TYR A 106 8.58 6.10 -7.49
N THR A 107 8.23 7.33 -7.17
CA THR A 107 8.95 8.44 -7.76
C THR A 107 10.37 8.31 -7.22
N THR A 108 11.23 7.76 -8.04
CA THR A 108 12.63 7.59 -7.73
C THR A 108 13.30 8.96 -7.56
N PHE A 109 14.46 9.00 -6.95
CA PHE A 109 15.10 10.27 -6.57
C PHE A 109 15.50 11.11 -7.80
N LEU A 110 16.02 10.47 -8.85
CA LEU A 110 16.51 11.20 -10.04
C LEU A 110 15.40 11.99 -10.77
N PRO A 111 14.18 11.47 -11.02
CA PRO A 111 13.09 12.25 -11.58
C PRO A 111 12.67 13.45 -10.70
N ILE A 112 12.67 13.30 -9.37
CA ILE A 112 12.40 14.43 -8.46
C ILE A 112 13.49 15.48 -8.60
N PHE A 113 14.75 15.06 -8.67
CA PHE A 113 15.88 15.96 -8.83
C PHE A 113 15.90 16.65 -10.21
N ASP A 114 15.46 15.94 -11.27
CA ASP A 114 15.30 16.53 -12.60
C ASP A 114 14.22 17.62 -12.61
N LYS A 115 13.09 17.39 -11.94
CA LYS A 115 12.04 18.39 -11.75
C LYS A 115 12.55 19.61 -10.96
N PHE A 116 13.29 19.38 -9.89
CA PHE A 116 13.94 20.45 -9.13
C PHE A 116 14.90 21.28 -10.01
N ASN A 117 15.74 20.63 -10.82
CA ASN A 117 16.64 21.32 -11.73
C ASN A 117 15.89 22.15 -12.78
N GLU A 118 14.73 21.71 -13.24
CA GLU A 118 13.88 22.47 -14.16
C GLU A 118 13.29 23.72 -13.50
N ASP A 119 12.78 23.59 -12.25
CA ASP A 119 12.31 24.73 -11.45
C ASP A 119 13.43 25.74 -11.19
N VAL A 120 14.63 25.26 -10.89
CA VAL A 120 15.85 26.11 -10.74
C VAL A 120 16.20 26.83 -12.03
N ARG A 121 16.11 26.15 -13.19
CA ARG A 121 16.38 26.72 -14.51
C ARG A 121 15.48 27.93 -14.82
N GLN A 122 14.20 27.84 -14.47
CA GLN A 122 13.22 28.92 -14.66
C GLN A 122 13.55 30.17 -13.81
N ARG A 123 14.31 30.00 -12.73
CA ARG A 123 14.72 31.10 -11.83
C ARG A 123 16.10 31.71 -12.15
N VAL A 124 16.81 31.16 -13.14
CA VAL A 124 18.10 31.67 -13.54
C VAL A 124 17.96 33.09 -14.12
N GLY A 125 18.79 34.01 -13.62
CA GLY A 125 18.73 35.42 -14.00
C GLY A 125 17.80 36.28 -13.12
N HIS A 126 16.98 35.66 -12.24
CA HIS A 126 16.15 36.35 -11.26
C HIS A 126 16.69 36.16 -9.84
N THR A 127 16.68 34.93 -9.35
CA THR A 127 17.07 34.59 -7.96
C THR A 127 18.21 33.60 -7.89
N ILE A 128 18.61 33.01 -9.01
CA ILE A 128 19.62 31.95 -9.09
C ILE A 128 20.61 32.27 -10.21
N SER A 129 21.93 32.05 -9.97
CA SER A 129 22.97 32.21 -10.95
C SER A 129 23.07 31.00 -11.90
N LYS A 130 23.61 31.19 -13.10
CA LYS A 130 23.91 30.09 -14.02
C LYS A 130 24.87 29.07 -13.43
N ASP A 131 25.85 29.52 -12.63
CA ASP A 131 26.82 28.65 -11.96
C ASP A 131 26.15 27.75 -10.93
N SER A 132 25.13 28.25 -10.22
CA SER A 132 24.35 27.42 -9.29
C SER A 132 23.58 26.32 -10.02
N LEU A 133 22.93 26.62 -11.12
CA LEU A 133 22.26 25.62 -11.94
C LEU A 133 23.25 24.54 -12.45
N GLN A 134 24.45 24.97 -12.89
CA GLN A 134 25.47 24.04 -13.33
C GLN A 134 25.92 23.11 -12.20
N LYS A 135 26.10 23.62 -10.99
CA LYS A 135 26.44 22.80 -9.81
C LYS A 135 25.37 21.74 -9.52
N TYR A 136 24.09 22.09 -9.56
CA TYR A 136 23.01 21.13 -9.39
C TYR A 136 22.98 20.06 -10.49
N SER A 137 23.22 20.43 -11.74
CA SER A 137 23.30 19.48 -12.85
C SER A 137 24.47 18.50 -12.69
N VAL A 138 25.62 18.99 -12.24
CA VAL A 138 26.79 18.15 -11.93
C VAL A 138 26.50 17.21 -10.76
N LEU A 139 25.89 17.70 -9.69
CA LEU A 139 25.49 16.90 -8.52
C LEU A 139 24.54 15.77 -8.93
N ARG A 140 23.53 16.08 -9.76
CA ARG A 140 22.60 15.08 -10.29
C ARG A 140 23.32 13.95 -11.04
N ARG A 141 24.32 14.31 -11.90
CA ARG A 141 25.12 13.33 -12.65
C ARG A 141 25.92 12.43 -11.70
N HIS A 142 26.64 13.01 -10.76
CA HIS A 142 27.44 12.23 -9.80
C HIS A 142 26.57 11.33 -8.94
N PHE A 143 25.37 11.78 -8.57
CA PHE A 143 24.44 10.94 -7.83
C PHE A 143 23.95 9.75 -8.66
N ALA A 144 23.65 9.94 -9.94
CA ALA A 144 23.31 8.84 -10.85
C ALA A 144 24.44 7.82 -10.99
N GLU A 145 25.68 8.30 -11.15
CA GLU A 145 26.87 7.45 -11.21
C GLU A 145 27.08 6.68 -9.90
N PHE A 146 26.88 7.32 -8.75
CA PHE A 146 26.94 6.70 -7.44
C PHE A 146 25.89 5.59 -7.25
N LEU A 147 24.65 5.81 -7.69
CA LEU A 147 23.58 4.79 -7.63
C LEU A 147 23.96 3.53 -8.43
N ILE A 148 24.50 3.72 -9.62
CA ILE A 148 24.99 2.60 -10.45
C ILE A 148 26.14 1.88 -9.75
N TYR A 149 27.14 2.63 -9.27
CA TYR A 149 28.31 2.07 -8.61
C TYR A 149 27.96 1.31 -7.33
N LYS A 150 27.13 1.90 -6.46
CA LYS A 150 26.85 1.34 -5.13
C LYS A 150 25.77 0.26 -5.13
N TYR A 151 24.75 0.42 -5.97
CA TYR A 151 23.55 -0.41 -5.93
C TYR A 151 23.28 -1.17 -7.25
N GLY A 152 24.03 -0.93 -8.30
CA GLY A 152 23.81 -1.53 -9.62
C GLY A 152 22.49 -1.12 -10.28
N LYS A 153 21.88 -0.02 -9.84
CA LYS A 153 20.57 0.48 -10.31
C LYS A 153 20.73 1.83 -10.97
N LYS A 154 19.92 2.08 -11.99
CA LYS A 154 19.86 3.40 -12.64
C LYS A 154 19.00 4.43 -11.89
N ASP A 155 18.31 4.01 -10.88
CA ASP A 155 17.45 4.72 -9.94
C ASP A 155 16.28 3.81 -9.49
#